data_a0c2218945e8b5f7cf4703599ee285e1
#
_entry.id   a0c2218945e8b5f7cf4703599ee285e1
#
_cell.length_a   1.000
_cell.length_b   1.000
_cell.length_c   1.000
_cell.angle_alpha   90.00
_cell.angle_beta   90.00
_cell.angle_gamma   90.00
#
_symmetry.space_group_name_H-M   'P 1'
#
loop_
_entity.id
_entity.type
_entity.pdbx_description
1 polymer ?
#
loop_
_entity_poly.entity_id
_entity_poly.type
_entity_poly.pdbx_seq_one_letter_code
_entity_poly.pdbx_strand_id
1 'polypeptide(L)'
;MIGVVAAIGYGARFSGDNTIPPDLLFRWSTAIVTFVFDGIILLLLLLIARGLPATETFALRRPPSWPTAWKVAGGALAATYAASFIEEIVLSHGSREQAVPQFWDPTRADAFIANGIAIAVFVPIVEELACRGLGFRLLEAYGERVAIVGSAVAFALAHGAVVDLPWVLVTGLGLGYLRSRSGSLYPCVTLHMIVNGVAVLAAAALSSA
;
A
#
# COMPACT_ATOMS: atom_id res chain seq x y z
N MET A 1 -2.90 -3.10 5.95
CA MET A 1 -3.64 -1.83 6.14
C MET A 1 -4.85 -1.71 5.22
N ILE A 2 -4.79 -2.15 3.96
CA ILE A 2 -5.94 -2.11 3.03
C ILE A 2 -7.22 -2.66 3.67
N GLY A 3 -7.20 -3.86 4.22
CA GLY A 3 -8.43 -4.45 4.77
C GLY A 3 -8.89 -3.83 6.07
N VAL A 4 -7.98 -3.38 6.92
CA VAL A 4 -8.35 -2.74 8.20
C VAL A 4 -8.80 -1.31 7.95
N VAL A 5 -8.10 -0.55 7.10
CA VAL A 5 -8.51 0.81 6.72
C VAL A 5 -9.77 0.76 5.86
N ALA A 6 -9.88 -0.19 4.91
CA ALA A 6 -11.10 -0.39 4.15
C ALA A 6 -12.27 -0.81 5.05
N ALA A 7 -12.08 -1.76 5.97
CA ALA A 7 -13.14 -2.17 6.90
C ALA A 7 -13.52 -1.06 7.87
N ILE A 8 -12.56 -0.28 8.36
CA ILE A 8 -12.82 0.87 9.23
C ILE A 8 -13.43 2.02 8.41
N GLY A 9 -12.87 2.34 7.24
CA GLY A 9 -13.37 3.41 6.37
C GLY A 9 -14.78 3.14 5.86
N TYR A 10 -15.05 1.94 5.35
CA TYR A 10 -16.41 1.55 4.93
C TYR A 10 -17.33 1.35 6.13
N GLY A 11 -16.88 0.72 7.22
CA GLY A 11 -17.65 0.54 8.43
C GLY A 11 -18.04 1.86 9.10
N ALA A 12 -17.11 2.80 9.22
CA ALA A 12 -17.34 4.13 9.77
C ALA A 12 -18.32 4.95 8.90
N ARG A 13 -18.24 4.84 7.57
CA ARG A 13 -19.20 5.48 6.66
C ARG A 13 -20.61 4.96 6.81
N PHE A 14 -20.78 3.65 7.02
CA PHE A 14 -22.09 3.04 7.22
C PHE A 14 -22.64 3.23 8.64
N SER A 15 -21.77 3.42 9.65
CA SER A 15 -22.17 3.66 11.05
C SER A 15 -22.32 5.14 11.39
N GLY A 16 -21.89 6.06 10.54
CA GLY A 16 -21.91 7.50 10.80
C GLY A 16 -20.81 7.99 11.78
N ASP A 17 -19.95 7.09 12.26
CA ASP A 17 -18.80 7.43 13.10
C ASP A 17 -17.52 7.41 12.26
N ASN A 18 -17.05 8.59 11.87
CA ASN A 18 -15.88 8.77 11.02
C ASN A 18 -14.58 9.01 11.83
N THR A 19 -14.57 8.79 13.14
CA THR A 19 -13.40 9.03 13.97
C THR A 19 -12.45 7.83 13.95
N ILE A 20 -11.27 7.99 13.32
CA ILE A 20 -10.18 7.04 13.46
C ILE A 20 -9.56 7.24 14.86
N PRO A 21 -9.49 6.21 15.70
CA PRO A 21 -8.86 6.36 17.01
C PRO A 21 -7.43 6.89 16.86
N PRO A 22 -7.06 7.97 17.56
CA PRO A 22 -5.74 8.60 17.41
C PRO A 22 -4.60 7.68 17.86
N ASP A 23 -4.88 6.68 18.71
CA ASP A 23 -3.93 5.71 19.21
C ASP A 23 -3.90 4.38 18.43
N LEU A 24 -4.48 4.33 17.22
CA LEU A 24 -4.63 3.10 16.44
C LEU A 24 -3.30 2.35 16.25
N LEU A 25 -2.22 3.08 15.95
CA LEU A 25 -0.88 2.49 15.75
C LEU A 25 -0.21 2.03 17.05
N PHE A 26 -0.72 2.44 18.21
CA PHE A 26 -0.25 2.01 19.52
C PHE A 26 -1.08 0.86 20.12
N ARG A 27 -1.91 0.19 19.31
CA ARG A 27 -2.73 -0.96 19.75
C ARG A 27 -2.21 -2.25 19.17
N TRP A 28 -1.95 -3.23 20.01
CA TRP A 28 -1.62 -4.59 19.61
C TRP A 28 -2.74 -5.24 18.79
N SER A 29 -4.02 -4.93 19.10
CA SER A 29 -5.16 -5.42 18.33
C SER A 29 -5.07 -5.02 16.87
N THR A 30 -4.60 -3.80 16.55
CA THR A 30 -4.42 -3.32 15.18
C THR A 30 -3.36 -4.14 14.46
N ALA A 31 -2.19 -4.36 15.07
CA ALA A 31 -1.14 -5.17 14.48
C ALA A 31 -1.62 -6.61 14.22
N ILE A 32 -2.26 -7.24 15.22
CA ILE A 32 -2.77 -8.61 15.11
C ILE A 32 -3.81 -8.71 13.98
N VAL A 33 -4.79 -7.81 13.93
CA VAL A 33 -5.81 -7.81 12.88
C VAL A 33 -5.18 -7.61 11.51
N THR A 34 -4.20 -6.72 11.37
CA THR A 34 -3.49 -6.51 10.10
C THR A 34 -2.76 -7.78 9.66
N PHE A 35 -1.95 -8.39 10.53
CA PHE A 35 -1.23 -9.62 10.19
C PHE A 35 -2.17 -10.79 9.86
N VAL A 36 -3.26 -10.95 10.60
CA VAL A 36 -4.23 -12.03 10.35
C VAL A 36 -4.96 -11.79 9.04
N PHE A 37 -5.44 -10.57 8.79
CA PHE A 37 -6.20 -10.25 7.59
C PHE A 37 -5.35 -10.39 6.32
N ASP A 38 -4.16 -9.76 6.30
CA ASP A 38 -3.26 -9.86 5.16
C ASP A 38 -2.65 -11.26 5.04
N GLY A 39 -2.49 -11.99 6.14
CA GLY A 39 -2.12 -13.40 6.14
C GLY A 39 -3.19 -14.29 5.46
N ILE A 40 -4.47 -14.00 5.68
CA ILE A 40 -5.57 -14.68 4.98
C ILE A 40 -5.54 -14.34 3.48
N ILE A 41 -5.33 -13.07 3.12
CA ILE A 41 -5.19 -12.66 1.71
C ILE A 41 -4.01 -13.40 1.06
N LEU A 42 -2.86 -13.45 1.72
CA LEU A 42 -1.69 -14.17 1.22
C LEU A 42 -2.00 -15.65 1.02
N LEU A 43 -2.64 -16.30 1.99
CA LEU A 43 -3.05 -17.70 1.87
C LEU A 43 -3.97 -17.91 0.67
N LEU A 44 -4.97 -17.06 0.48
CA LEU A 44 -5.90 -17.13 -0.65
C LEU A 44 -5.15 -16.94 -1.98
N LEU A 45 -4.22 -15.99 -2.06
CA LEU A 45 -3.39 -15.78 -3.25
C LEU A 45 -2.56 -17.03 -3.59
N LEU A 46 -1.95 -17.65 -2.58
CA LEU A 46 -1.16 -18.87 -2.76
C LEU A 46 -2.04 -20.06 -3.16
N LEU A 47 -3.26 -20.15 -2.63
CA LEU A 47 -4.22 -21.18 -3.01
C LEU A 47 -4.72 -20.99 -4.46
N ILE A 48 -5.03 -19.75 -4.87
CA ILE A 48 -5.44 -19.43 -6.25
C ILE A 48 -4.29 -19.71 -7.23
N ALA A 49 -3.06 -19.35 -6.85
CA ALA A 49 -1.88 -19.58 -7.68
C ALA A 49 -1.34 -21.02 -7.60
N ARG A 50 -1.99 -21.91 -6.86
CA ARG A 50 -1.56 -23.29 -6.68
C ARG A 50 -1.47 -24.02 -8.04
N GLY A 51 -0.31 -24.59 -8.30
CA GLY A 51 -0.04 -25.29 -9.57
C GLY A 51 0.44 -24.38 -10.72
N LEU A 52 0.47 -23.05 -10.51
CA LEU A 52 1.09 -22.12 -11.44
C LEU A 52 2.57 -21.88 -11.09
N PRO A 53 3.44 -21.62 -12.07
CA PRO A 53 4.84 -21.32 -11.81
C PRO A 53 4.95 -19.96 -11.07
N ALA A 54 5.29 -19.99 -9.78
CA ALA A 54 5.31 -18.81 -8.91
C ALA A 54 6.20 -17.67 -9.44
N THR A 55 7.38 -18.01 -10.00
CA THR A 55 8.31 -17.03 -10.58
C THR A 55 7.69 -16.24 -11.72
N GLU A 56 6.86 -16.87 -12.55
CA GLU A 56 6.18 -16.21 -13.66
C GLU A 56 4.93 -15.49 -13.20
N THR A 57 4.11 -16.14 -12.38
CA THR A 57 2.83 -15.63 -11.89
C THR A 57 3.00 -14.34 -11.08
N PHE A 58 3.98 -14.33 -10.18
CA PHE A 58 4.27 -13.17 -9.33
C PHE A 58 5.45 -12.33 -9.81
N ALA A 59 6.06 -12.67 -10.96
CA ALA A 59 7.26 -12.01 -11.48
C ALA A 59 8.41 -11.93 -10.46
N LEU A 60 8.63 -13.01 -9.71
CA LEU A 60 9.72 -13.14 -8.73
C LEU A 60 11.06 -13.38 -9.44
N ARG A 61 11.50 -12.40 -10.19
CA ARG A 61 12.75 -12.41 -10.97
C ARG A 61 13.44 -11.07 -10.90
N ARG A 62 14.76 -11.07 -11.05
CA ARG A 62 15.53 -9.81 -11.09
C ARG A 62 15.14 -8.98 -12.32
N PRO A 63 15.05 -7.65 -12.19
CA PRO A 63 14.85 -6.79 -13.35
C PRO A 63 16.05 -6.88 -14.29
N PRO A 64 15.87 -6.74 -15.61
CA PRO A 64 16.96 -6.73 -16.59
C PRO A 64 18.00 -5.64 -16.31
N SER A 65 17.58 -4.50 -15.75
CA SER A 65 18.44 -3.38 -15.38
C SER A 65 17.93 -2.71 -14.10
N TRP A 66 18.67 -2.85 -13.02
CA TRP A 66 18.41 -2.15 -11.75
C TRP A 66 18.48 -0.63 -11.89
N PRO A 67 19.48 -0.01 -12.57
CA PRO A 67 19.49 1.43 -12.75
C PRO A 67 18.24 1.97 -13.46
N THR A 68 17.75 1.26 -14.47
CA THR A 68 16.50 1.64 -15.17
C THR A 68 15.29 1.49 -14.25
N ALA A 69 15.20 0.40 -13.49
CA ALA A 69 14.11 0.20 -12.54
C ALA A 69 14.09 1.30 -11.47
N TRP A 70 15.25 1.70 -10.93
CA TRP A 70 15.33 2.77 -9.94
C TRP A 70 15.02 4.16 -10.51
N LYS A 71 15.36 4.44 -11.78
CA LYS A 71 14.91 5.68 -12.44
C LYS A 71 13.39 5.75 -12.55
N VAL A 72 12.75 4.65 -12.95
CA VAL A 72 11.28 4.56 -13.03
C VAL A 72 10.66 4.67 -11.64
N ALA A 73 11.23 3.98 -10.65
CA ALA A 73 10.79 4.05 -9.26
C ALA A 73 10.90 5.47 -8.70
N GLY A 74 11.98 6.19 -8.97
CA GLY A 74 12.15 7.59 -8.58
C GLY A 74 11.09 8.51 -9.20
N GLY A 75 10.77 8.32 -10.48
CA GLY A 75 9.68 9.04 -11.14
C GLY A 75 8.30 8.72 -10.55
N ALA A 76 8.03 7.44 -10.25
CA ALA A 76 6.80 7.02 -9.59
C ALA A 76 6.68 7.60 -8.17
N LEU A 77 7.78 7.58 -7.40
CA LEU A 77 7.84 8.18 -6.07
C LEU A 77 7.56 9.69 -6.10
N ALA A 78 8.21 10.40 -7.03
CA ALA A 78 7.98 11.85 -7.21
C ALA A 78 6.50 12.14 -7.57
N ALA A 79 5.90 11.35 -8.46
CA ALA A 79 4.49 11.49 -8.83
C ALA A 79 3.55 11.23 -7.63
N THR A 80 3.83 10.20 -6.82
CA THR A 80 3.07 9.87 -5.60
C THR A 80 3.08 11.05 -4.61
N TYR A 81 4.26 11.60 -4.28
CA TYR A 81 4.34 12.73 -3.35
C TYR A 81 3.79 14.03 -3.94
N ALA A 82 3.95 14.26 -5.25
CA ALA A 82 3.32 15.40 -5.91
C ALA A 82 1.78 15.32 -5.84
N ALA A 83 1.20 14.15 -6.07
CA ALA A 83 -0.24 13.93 -5.95
C ALA A 83 -0.71 14.13 -4.51
N SER A 84 -0.01 13.57 -3.52
CA SER A 84 -0.32 13.76 -2.10
C SER A 84 -0.24 15.23 -1.68
N PHE A 85 0.75 15.97 -2.18
CA PHE A 85 0.89 17.40 -1.90
C PHE A 85 -0.22 18.25 -2.54
N ILE A 86 -0.59 17.94 -3.80
CA ILE A 86 -1.71 18.61 -4.48
C ILE A 86 -3.02 18.33 -3.71
N GLU A 87 -3.24 17.10 -3.28
CA GLU A 87 -4.41 16.72 -2.51
C GLU A 87 -4.48 17.49 -1.18
N GLU A 88 -3.37 17.65 -0.46
CA GLU A 88 -3.28 18.46 0.76
C GLU A 88 -3.69 19.92 0.54
N ILE A 89 -3.26 20.51 -0.59
CA ILE A 89 -3.64 21.90 -0.95
C ILE A 89 -5.13 21.99 -1.27
N VAL A 90 -5.66 21.02 -2.04
CA VAL A 90 -7.05 21.06 -2.53
C VAL A 90 -8.06 20.75 -1.43
N LEU A 91 -7.75 19.82 -0.53
CA LEU A 91 -8.70 19.33 0.46
C LEU A 91 -8.68 20.12 1.78
N SER A 92 -7.89 21.18 1.90
CA SER A 92 -7.81 22.02 3.10
C SER A 92 -7.59 21.18 4.38
N HIS A 93 -6.39 21.16 4.89
CA HIS A 93 -5.89 20.58 6.15
C HIS A 93 -6.97 19.97 7.07
N GLY A 94 -7.13 18.66 7.10
CA GLY A 94 -7.97 17.95 8.05
C GLY A 94 -8.92 16.87 7.54
N SER A 95 -9.01 16.68 6.23
CA SER A 95 -9.93 15.69 5.64
C SER A 95 -9.27 14.36 5.22
N ARG A 96 -8.04 14.08 5.65
CA ARG A 96 -7.35 12.82 5.31
C ARG A 96 -7.99 11.62 6.02
N GLU A 97 -8.35 10.62 5.24
CA GLU A 97 -8.90 9.34 5.74
C GLU A 97 -7.81 8.43 6.31
N GLN A 98 -6.54 8.69 5.99
CA GLN A 98 -5.37 7.98 6.52
C GLN A 98 -4.61 8.88 7.51
N ALA A 99 -5.29 9.25 8.62
CA ALA A 99 -4.67 10.07 9.65
C ALA A 99 -3.50 9.33 10.32
N VAL A 100 -2.39 10.05 10.43
CA VAL A 100 -1.21 9.62 11.17
C VAL A 100 -1.38 10.07 12.63
N PRO A 101 -1.00 9.25 13.65
CA PRO A 101 -1.05 9.68 15.03
C PRO A 101 -0.26 10.96 15.24
N GLN A 102 -0.83 11.90 16.01
CA GLN A 102 -0.20 13.19 16.32
C GLN A 102 0.44 13.22 17.71
N PHE A 103 0.69 12.06 18.32
CA PHE A 103 1.34 11.95 19.61
C PHE A 103 2.24 10.72 19.63
N TRP A 104 3.32 10.79 20.41
CA TRP A 104 4.22 9.68 20.68
C TRP A 104 3.99 9.13 22.09
N ASP A 105 3.79 7.81 22.21
CA ASP A 105 3.67 7.13 23.49
C ASP A 105 4.81 6.11 23.65
N PRO A 106 5.88 6.47 24.37
CA PRO A 106 7.02 5.57 24.57
C PRO A 106 6.66 4.31 25.38
N THR A 107 5.56 4.32 26.12
CA THR A 107 5.12 3.16 26.91
C THR A 107 4.48 2.09 26.06
N ARG A 108 4.11 2.41 24.81
CA ARG A 108 3.52 1.51 23.83
C ARG A 108 4.34 1.44 22.53
N ALA A 109 5.64 1.71 22.62
CA ALA A 109 6.54 1.69 21.47
C ALA A 109 6.62 0.31 20.80
N ASP A 110 6.48 -0.75 21.55
CA ASP A 110 6.44 -2.13 21.06
C ASP A 110 5.26 -2.38 20.11
N ALA A 111 4.05 -1.94 20.47
CA ALA A 111 2.88 -2.02 19.60
C ALA A 111 3.03 -1.14 18.35
N PHE A 112 3.61 0.07 18.49
CA PHE A 112 3.91 0.95 17.35
C PHE A 112 4.90 0.29 16.39
N ILE A 113 5.97 -0.33 16.90
CA ILE A 113 6.96 -1.06 16.07
C ILE A 113 6.29 -2.23 15.36
N ALA A 114 5.44 -3.01 16.05
CA ALA A 114 4.71 -4.12 15.44
C ALA A 114 3.80 -3.64 14.29
N ASN A 115 3.05 -2.56 14.50
CA ASN A 115 2.24 -1.93 13.45
C ASN A 115 3.11 -1.37 12.32
N GLY A 116 4.24 -0.76 12.64
CA GLY A 116 5.21 -0.26 11.66
C GLY A 116 5.74 -1.37 10.75
N ILE A 117 6.11 -2.51 11.32
CA ILE A 117 6.55 -3.70 10.55
C ILE A 117 5.40 -4.22 9.68
N ALA A 118 4.18 -4.31 10.23
CA ALA A 118 3.03 -4.74 9.48
C ALA A 118 2.80 -3.82 8.26
N ILE A 119 2.73 -2.50 8.49
CA ILE A 119 2.37 -1.49 7.48
C ILE A 119 3.50 -1.27 6.47
N ALA A 120 4.76 -1.19 6.92
CA ALA A 120 5.86 -0.84 6.04
C ALA A 120 6.49 -2.05 5.33
N VAL A 121 6.26 -3.28 5.81
CA VAL A 121 6.91 -4.47 5.25
C VAL A 121 5.89 -5.51 4.80
N PHE A 122 5.07 -6.02 5.73
CA PHE A 122 4.21 -7.16 5.45
C PHE A 122 3.09 -6.82 4.46
N VAL A 123 2.35 -5.75 4.71
CA VAL A 123 1.26 -5.27 3.85
C VAL A 123 1.74 -5.01 2.42
N PRO A 124 2.81 -4.23 2.16
CA PRO A 124 3.33 -4.03 0.80
C PRO A 124 3.66 -5.32 0.07
N ILE A 125 4.21 -6.32 0.75
CA ILE A 125 4.52 -7.62 0.13
C ILE A 125 3.23 -8.29 -0.36
N VAL A 126 2.20 -8.36 0.50
CA VAL A 126 0.93 -9.02 0.17
C VAL A 126 0.21 -8.28 -0.95
N GLU A 127 0.16 -6.95 -0.87
CA GLU A 127 -0.52 -6.11 -1.85
C GLU A 127 0.15 -6.15 -3.23
N GLU A 128 1.49 -6.11 -3.28
CA GLU A 128 2.19 -6.21 -4.55
C GLU A 128 2.09 -7.61 -5.15
N LEU A 129 2.11 -8.67 -4.34
CA LEU A 129 1.81 -10.03 -4.81
C LEU A 129 0.40 -10.11 -5.40
N ALA A 130 -0.59 -9.48 -4.76
CA ALA A 130 -1.96 -9.45 -5.25
C ALA A 130 -2.09 -8.65 -6.55
N CYS A 131 -1.64 -7.38 -6.52
CA CYS A 131 -1.91 -6.41 -7.59
C CYS A 131 -0.90 -6.52 -8.74
N ARG A 132 0.42 -6.53 -8.46
CA ARG A 132 1.50 -6.54 -9.48
C ARG A 132 2.03 -7.92 -9.78
N GLY A 133 1.74 -8.89 -8.90
CA GLY A 133 1.92 -10.31 -9.18
C GLY A 133 0.74 -10.86 -9.97
N LEU A 134 -0.19 -11.53 -9.27
CA LEU A 134 -1.30 -12.27 -9.86
C LEU A 134 -2.25 -11.37 -10.67
N GLY A 135 -2.70 -10.25 -10.11
CA GLY A 135 -3.65 -9.33 -10.77
C GLY A 135 -3.11 -8.78 -12.08
N PHE A 136 -1.87 -8.29 -12.07
CA PHE A 136 -1.20 -7.79 -13.29
C PHE A 136 -1.07 -8.90 -14.33
N ARG A 137 -0.66 -10.10 -13.92
CA ARG A 137 -0.50 -11.26 -14.82
C ARG A 137 -1.81 -11.66 -15.50
N LEU A 138 -2.93 -11.63 -14.78
CA LEU A 138 -4.26 -11.92 -15.35
C LEU A 138 -4.71 -10.84 -16.33
N LEU A 139 -4.46 -9.58 -16.02
CA LEU A 139 -4.84 -8.44 -16.86
C LEU A 139 -3.93 -8.26 -18.08
N GLU A 140 -2.69 -8.72 -18.02
CA GLU A 140 -1.70 -8.62 -19.11
C GLU A 140 -2.19 -9.31 -20.39
N ALA A 141 -3.04 -10.33 -20.28
CA ALA A 141 -3.68 -10.99 -21.42
C ALA A 141 -4.55 -10.05 -22.26
N TYR A 142 -5.02 -8.94 -21.68
CA TYR A 142 -5.83 -7.91 -22.35
C TYR A 142 -5.00 -6.69 -22.78
N GLY A 143 -3.68 -6.75 -22.58
CA GLY A 143 -2.72 -5.74 -22.97
C GLY A 143 -2.09 -4.98 -21.80
N GLU A 144 -0.88 -4.45 -22.04
CA GLU A 144 -0.04 -3.77 -21.04
C GLU A 144 -0.79 -2.61 -20.33
N ARG A 145 -1.49 -1.77 -21.10
CA ARG A 145 -2.23 -0.64 -20.54
C ARG A 145 -3.36 -1.10 -19.62
N VAL A 146 -4.05 -2.17 -19.98
CA VAL A 146 -5.12 -2.76 -19.16
C VAL A 146 -4.53 -3.31 -17.86
N ALA A 147 -3.37 -3.95 -17.91
CA ALA A 147 -2.69 -4.46 -16.74
C ALA A 147 -2.26 -3.32 -15.79
N ILE A 148 -1.66 -2.24 -16.32
CA ILE A 148 -1.24 -1.09 -15.53
C ILE A 148 -2.45 -0.40 -14.87
N VAL A 149 -3.44 -0.01 -15.67
CA VAL A 149 -4.59 0.76 -15.18
C VAL A 149 -5.50 -0.11 -14.32
N GLY A 150 -5.81 -1.33 -14.76
CA GLY A 150 -6.69 -2.24 -14.03
C GLY A 150 -6.14 -2.63 -12.66
N SER A 151 -4.83 -2.94 -12.57
CA SER A 151 -4.20 -3.24 -11.28
C SER A 151 -4.11 -2.01 -10.38
N ALA A 152 -3.94 -0.81 -10.94
CA ALA A 152 -3.94 0.44 -10.18
C ALA A 152 -5.33 0.78 -9.63
N VAL A 153 -6.37 0.63 -10.44
CA VAL A 153 -7.77 0.84 -10.00
C VAL A 153 -8.15 -0.17 -8.93
N ALA A 154 -7.84 -1.46 -9.12
CA ALA A 154 -8.10 -2.48 -8.10
C ALA A 154 -7.37 -2.16 -6.79
N PHE A 155 -6.11 -1.73 -6.86
CA PHE A 155 -5.31 -1.30 -5.72
C PHE A 155 -5.96 -0.10 -5.00
N ALA A 156 -6.36 0.93 -5.74
CA ALA A 156 -6.95 2.13 -5.17
C ALA A 156 -8.32 1.83 -4.51
N LEU A 157 -9.17 1.07 -5.18
CA LEU A 157 -10.47 0.68 -4.62
C LEU A 157 -10.36 -0.21 -3.39
N ALA A 158 -9.36 -1.10 -3.34
CA ALA A 158 -9.11 -1.95 -2.19
C ALA A 158 -8.70 -1.17 -0.93
N HIS A 159 -8.19 0.06 -1.06
CA HIS A 159 -7.89 0.93 0.08
C HIS A 159 -9.13 1.45 0.81
N GLY A 160 -10.30 1.48 0.17
CA GLY A 160 -11.56 1.92 0.80
C GLY A 160 -11.59 3.41 1.16
N ALA A 161 -10.55 4.15 0.82
CA ALA A 161 -10.45 5.58 1.04
C ALA A 161 -10.97 6.32 -0.19
N VAL A 162 -12.00 7.15 -0.02
CA VAL A 162 -12.60 7.90 -1.16
C VAL A 162 -11.90 9.24 -1.33
N VAL A 163 -11.56 9.88 -0.23
CA VAL A 163 -10.88 11.18 -0.23
C VAL A 163 -9.43 11.02 -0.70
N ASP A 164 -8.73 10.01 -0.18
CA ASP A 164 -7.34 9.72 -0.53
C ASP A 164 -7.20 8.93 -1.86
N LEU A 165 -8.31 8.61 -2.54
CA LEU A 165 -8.32 7.81 -3.77
C LEU A 165 -7.42 8.37 -4.88
N PRO A 166 -7.35 9.70 -5.14
CA PRO A 166 -6.53 10.23 -6.22
C PRO A 166 -5.04 9.91 -6.07
N TRP A 167 -4.44 10.16 -4.91
CA TRP A 167 -3.01 9.90 -4.72
C TRP A 167 -2.71 8.40 -4.64
N VAL A 168 -3.62 7.60 -4.07
CA VAL A 168 -3.50 6.13 -4.05
C VAL A 168 -3.55 5.57 -5.46
N LEU A 169 -4.41 6.13 -6.32
CA LEU A 169 -4.47 5.76 -7.74
C LEU A 169 -3.18 6.11 -8.48
N VAL A 170 -2.63 7.32 -8.25
CA VAL A 170 -1.34 7.74 -8.85
C VAL A 170 -0.22 6.80 -8.39
N THR A 171 -0.17 6.46 -7.11
CA THR A 171 0.77 5.46 -6.57
C THR A 171 0.59 4.12 -7.27
N GLY A 172 -0.66 3.68 -7.40
CA GLY A 172 -1.03 2.46 -8.10
C GLY A 172 -0.55 2.43 -9.55
N LEU A 173 -0.74 3.52 -10.28
CA LEU A 173 -0.28 3.67 -11.68
C LEU A 173 1.24 3.65 -11.77
N GLY A 174 1.93 4.34 -10.85
CA GLY A 174 3.40 4.34 -10.76
C GLY A 174 3.97 2.94 -10.55
N LEU A 175 3.40 2.19 -9.60
CA LEU A 175 3.80 0.81 -9.31
C LEU A 175 3.47 -0.15 -10.47
N GLY A 176 2.30 0.01 -11.11
CA GLY A 176 1.93 -0.77 -12.30
C GLY A 176 2.85 -0.49 -13.49
N TYR A 177 3.23 0.77 -13.72
CA TYR A 177 4.19 1.15 -14.73
C TYR A 177 5.60 0.61 -14.42
N LEU A 178 6.05 0.71 -13.15
CA LEU A 178 7.31 0.12 -12.70
C LEU A 178 7.34 -1.40 -12.91
N ARG A 179 6.23 -2.10 -12.62
CA ARG A 179 6.09 -3.53 -12.87
C ARG A 179 6.22 -3.86 -14.36
N SER A 180 5.56 -3.11 -15.23
CA SER A 180 5.63 -3.28 -16.67
C SER A 180 7.07 -3.07 -17.20
N ARG A 181 7.72 -1.97 -16.80
CA ARG A 181 9.06 -1.60 -17.29
C ARG A 181 10.19 -2.46 -16.73
N SER A 182 10.07 -2.94 -15.49
CA SER A 182 11.08 -3.77 -14.84
C SER A 182 10.91 -5.27 -15.10
N GLY A 183 9.69 -5.70 -15.49
CA GLY A 183 9.35 -7.11 -15.57
C GLY A 183 9.50 -7.87 -14.25
N SER A 184 9.59 -7.18 -13.12
CA SER A 184 9.93 -7.72 -11.80
C SER A 184 9.02 -7.16 -10.71
N LEU A 185 8.73 -7.97 -9.71
CA LEU A 185 8.00 -7.56 -8.52
C LEU A 185 8.89 -6.82 -7.52
N TYR A 186 10.18 -7.14 -7.45
CA TYR A 186 11.08 -6.64 -6.42
C TYR A 186 11.17 -5.11 -6.33
N PRO A 187 11.34 -4.36 -7.45
CA PRO A 187 11.34 -2.90 -7.37
C PRO A 187 10.01 -2.33 -6.89
N CYS A 188 8.88 -2.96 -7.22
CA CYS A 188 7.55 -2.52 -6.80
C CYS A 188 7.37 -2.68 -5.29
N VAL A 189 7.69 -3.86 -4.75
CA VAL A 189 7.68 -4.12 -3.30
C VAL A 189 8.58 -3.13 -2.58
N THR A 190 9.81 -2.92 -3.06
CA THR A 190 10.75 -2.00 -2.41
C THR A 190 10.26 -0.55 -2.43
N LEU A 191 9.73 -0.08 -3.56
CA LEU A 191 9.17 1.27 -3.65
C LEU A 191 7.99 1.45 -2.70
N HIS A 192 7.09 0.47 -2.66
CA HIS A 192 5.91 0.51 -1.78
C HIS A 192 6.33 0.50 -0.30
N MET A 193 7.30 -0.35 0.08
CA MET A 193 7.89 -0.34 1.43
C MET A 193 8.48 1.02 1.80
N ILE A 194 9.14 1.71 0.85
CA ILE A 194 9.69 3.05 1.07
C ILE A 194 8.56 4.05 1.33
N VAL A 195 7.51 4.05 0.51
CA VAL A 195 6.36 4.97 0.67
C VAL A 195 5.71 4.78 2.05
N ASN A 196 5.39 3.53 2.40
CA ASN A 196 4.75 3.23 3.69
C ASN A 196 5.71 3.47 4.87
N GLY A 197 6.99 3.13 4.71
CA GLY A 197 8.00 3.35 5.74
C GLY A 197 8.20 4.84 6.05
N VAL A 198 8.24 5.69 5.02
CA VAL A 198 8.29 7.15 5.21
C VAL A 198 7.05 7.64 5.95
N ALA A 199 5.85 7.14 5.64
CA ALA A 199 4.63 7.51 6.35
C ALA A 199 4.67 7.12 7.84
N VAL A 200 5.13 5.90 8.16
CA VAL A 200 5.29 5.43 9.55
C VAL A 200 6.34 6.25 10.31
N LEU A 201 7.49 6.54 9.68
CA LEU A 201 8.54 7.35 10.30
C LEU A 201 8.11 8.80 10.49
N ALA A 202 7.39 9.39 9.54
CA ALA A 202 6.84 10.73 9.67
C ALA A 202 5.84 10.79 10.85
N ALA A 203 5.03 9.73 11.01
CA ALA A 203 4.14 9.58 12.16
C ALA A 203 4.89 9.65 13.50
N ALA A 204 5.99 8.92 13.62
CA ALA A 204 6.80 8.91 14.84
C ALA A 204 7.49 10.25 15.08
N ALA A 205 8.00 10.91 14.03
CA ALA A 205 8.76 12.15 14.14
C ALA A 205 7.88 13.37 14.49
N LEU A 206 6.69 13.48 13.88
CA LEU A 206 5.78 14.59 14.11
C LEU A 206 5.08 14.53 15.48
N SER A 207 4.98 13.32 16.05
CA SER A 207 4.37 13.11 17.37
C SER A 207 5.35 13.32 18.54
N SER A 208 6.64 13.49 18.28
CA SER A 208 7.67 13.75 19.30
C SER A 208 8.05 15.25 19.42
N ALA A 209 7.48 16.12 18.60
CA ALA A 209 7.67 17.58 18.63
C ALA A 209 6.52 18.30 19.32
#